data_0b993e628b88f23884d17cb0a8fd9f86
#
_entry.id   0b993e628b88f23884d17cb0a8fd9f86
#
_cell.length_a   1.000
_cell.length_b   1.000
_cell.length_c   1.000
_cell.angle_alpha   90.00
_cell.angle_beta   90.00
_cell.angle_gamma   90.00
#
_symmetry.space_group_name_H-M   'P 1'
#
loop_
_entity.id
_entity.type
_entity.pdbx_description
1 polymer ?
#
loop_
_entity_poly.entity_id
_entity_poly.type
_entity_poly.pdbx_seq_one_letter_code
_entity_poly.pdbx_strand_id
1 'polypeptide(L)'
;RPADPLDGATPSGASSITEALLTAAHLVDGDRAERYLRAAAESLGAHSVLLDRAPRSAGHWLAVAEAAVRGPLQIAVACDPSGSALLAHARRLAPGGAIVVGGEVDSSVLLAGRPRVDGADAAYVCRGQVCDLPVTTAAELAAALGVSSR
;
A
#
# COMPACT_ATOMS: atom_id res chain seq x y z
N ARG A 1 -5.99 7.51 -28.48
CA ARG A 1 -4.70 6.80 -28.42
C ARG A 1 -4.99 5.37 -27.98
N PRO A 2 -4.51 4.35 -28.68
CA PRO A 2 -4.53 3.00 -28.14
C PRO A 2 -3.70 3.00 -26.85
N ALA A 3 -4.31 2.60 -25.75
CA ALA A 3 -3.62 2.42 -24.49
C ALA A 3 -2.91 1.07 -24.55
N ASP A 4 -1.59 1.08 -24.70
CA ASP A 4 -0.80 -0.15 -24.64
C ASP A 4 -0.84 -0.66 -23.19
N PRO A 5 -1.35 -1.87 -22.95
CA PRO A 5 -1.40 -2.45 -21.61
C PRO A 5 -0.06 -3.06 -21.17
N LEU A 6 0.91 -3.18 -22.07
CA LEU A 6 2.21 -3.77 -21.73
C LEU A 6 3.03 -2.84 -20.83
N ASP A 7 3.61 -3.41 -19.79
CA ASP A 7 4.64 -2.73 -19.02
C ASP A 7 5.96 -2.77 -19.81
N GLY A 8 6.62 -1.62 -19.92
CA GLY A 8 7.91 -1.46 -20.57
C GLY A 8 9.00 -1.13 -19.55
N ALA A 9 9.84 -0.15 -19.87
CA ALA A 9 10.79 0.44 -18.93
C ALA A 9 10.09 1.17 -17.77
N THR A 10 8.83 1.52 -17.95
CA THR A 10 7.92 2.08 -16.94
C THR A 10 6.62 1.30 -16.95
N PRO A 11 5.86 1.31 -15.83
CA PRO A 11 4.52 0.75 -15.78
C PRO A 11 3.61 1.31 -16.87
N SER A 12 2.69 0.50 -17.38
CA SER A 12 1.65 0.96 -18.30
C SER A 12 0.67 1.91 -17.58
N GLY A 13 0.03 2.79 -18.33
CA GLY A 13 -1.01 3.65 -17.75
C GLY A 13 -2.16 2.84 -17.13
N ALA A 14 -2.48 1.68 -17.71
CA ALA A 14 -3.54 0.81 -17.20
C ALA A 14 -3.14 0.12 -15.90
N SER A 15 -1.93 -0.41 -15.77
CA SER A 15 -1.45 -1.00 -14.52
C SER A 15 -1.33 0.05 -13.42
N SER A 16 -0.84 1.25 -13.74
CA SER A 16 -0.70 2.35 -12.78
C SER A 16 -2.06 2.85 -12.24
N ILE A 17 -3.09 2.99 -13.10
CA ILE A 17 -4.41 3.39 -12.62
C ILE A 17 -5.06 2.30 -11.78
N THR A 18 -4.80 1.03 -12.10
CA THR A 18 -5.30 -0.10 -11.31
C THR A 18 -4.69 -0.12 -9.90
N GLU A 19 -3.39 0.12 -9.79
CA GLU A 19 -2.73 0.31 -8.48
C GLU A 19 -3.32 1.50 -7.72
N ALA A 20 -3.50 2.64 -8.38
CA ALA A 20 -4.08 3.82 -7.77
C ALA A 20 -5.50 3.56 -7.24
N LEU A 21 -6.33 2.78 -7.95
CA LEU A 21 -7.65 2.38 -7.50
C LEU A 21 -7.59 1.48 -6.26
N LEU A 22 -6.68 0.49 -6.22
CA LEU A 22 -6.45 -0.34 -5.04
C LEU A 22 -6.01 0.51 -3.84
N THR A 23 -5.03 1.38 -4.04
CA THR A 23 -4.55 2.29 -3.00
C THR A 23 -5.69 3.18 -2.47
N ALA A 24 -6.44 3.81 -3.37
CA ALA A 24 -7.55 4.69 -3.00
C ALA A 24 -8.65 3.95 -2.23
N ALA A 25 -8.92 2.68 -2.57
CA ALA A 25 -9.91 1.86 -1.89
C ALA A 25 -9.56 1.63 -0.41
N HIS A 26 -8.28 1.58 -0.07
CA HIS A 26 -7.83 1.41 1.32
C HIS A 26 -7.73 2.73 2.11
N LEU A 27 -7.91 3.87 1.43
CA LEU A 27 -7.88 5.21 2.05
C LEU A 27 -9.27 5.81 2.26
N VAL A 28 -10.30 5.15 1.77
CA VAL A 28 -11.72 5.57 1.92
C VAL A 28 -12.54 4.39 2.43
N ASP A 29 -13.79 4.65 2.79
CA ASP A 29 -14.73 3.64 3.30
C ASP A 29 -16.01 3.54 2.45
N GLY A 30 -16.86 2.60 2.82
CA GLY A 30 -18.20 2.40 2.27
C GLY A 30 -18.23 2.19 0.76
N ASP A 31 -19.29 2.65 0.11
CA ASP A 31 -19.57 2.46 -1.33
C ASP A 31 -18.42 2.92 -2.24
N ARG A 32 -17.65 3.91 -1.78
CA ARG A 32 -16.52 4.43 -2.57
C ARG A 32 -15.39 3.41 -2.63
N ALA A 33 -15.04 2.79 -1.50
CA ALA A 33 -14.05 1.73 -1.44
C ALA A 33 -14.47 0.55 -2.32
N GLU A 34 -15.72 0.12 -2.23
CA GLU A 34 -16.24 -0.98 -3.04
C GLU A 34 -16.19 -0.69 -4.54
N ARG A 35 -16.53 0.53 -4.97
CA ARG A 35 -16.42 0.92 -6.38
C ARG A 35 -14.99 0.86 -6.89
N TYR A 36 -14.01 1.32 -6.08
CA TYR A 36 -12.61 1.30 -6.47
C TYR A 36 -12.07 -0.14 -6.54
N LEU A 37 -12.40 -0.99 -5.56
CA LEU A 37 -12.02 -2.41 -5.58
C LEU A 37 -12.61 -3.13 -6.79
N ARG A 38 -13.88 -2.87 -7.12
CA ARG A 38 -14.54 -3.47 -8.28
C ARG A 38 -13.86 -3.04 -9.58
N ALA A 39 -13.60 -1.76 -9.77
CA ALA A 39 -12.92 -1.24 -10.96
C ALA A 39 -11.50 -1.82 -11.10
N ALA A 40 -10.76 -1.97 -10.00
CA ALA A 40 -9.45 -2.61 -10.00
C ALA A 40 -9.54 -4.10 -10.38
N ALA A 41 -10.51 -4.83 -9.82
CA ALA A 41 -10.73 -6.24 -10.13
C ALA A 41 -11.13 -6.46 -11.59
N GLU A 42 -12.01 -5.62 -12.13
CA GLU A 42 -12.42 -5.64 -13.55
C GLU A 42 -11.22 -5.38 -14.47
N SER A 43 -10.37 -4.41 -14.11
CA SER A 43 -9.14 -4.10 -14.85
C SER A 43 -8.17 -5.28 -14.85
N LEU A 44 -7.91 -5.91 -13.69
CA LEU A 44 -7.07 -7.10 -13.58
C LEU A 44 -7.64 -8.28 -14.39
N GLY A 45 -8.94 -8.51 -14.32
CA GLY A 45 -9.64 -9.54 -15.09
C GLY A 45 -9.50 -9.35 -16.59
N ALA A 46 -9.66 -8.11 -17.08
CA ALA A 46 -9.51 -7.78 -18.50
C ALA A 46 -8.08 -8.01 -19.02
N HIS A 47 -7.07 -7.98 -18.14
CA HIS A 47 -5.67 -8.19 -18.51
C HIS A 47 -5.10 -9.54 -18.07
N SER A 48 -5.94 -10.47 -17.63
CA SER A 48 -5.53 -11.81 -17.16
C SER A 48 -4.73 -12.60 -18.20
N VAL A 49 -5.10 -12.51 -19.47
CA VAL A 49 -4.38 -13.17 -20.57
C VAL A 49 -2.94 -12.61 -20.71
N LEU A 50 -2.74 -11.32 -20.48
CA LEU A 50 -1.42 -10.69 -20.49
C LEU A 50 -0.56 -11.25 -19.35
N LEU A 51 -1.12 -11.35 -18.14
CA LEU A 51 -0.46 -11.91 -16.97
C LEU A 51 -0.02 -13.36 -17.19
N ASP A 52 -0.85 -14.15 -17.84
CA ASP A 52 -0.58 -15.57 -18.14
C ASP A 52 0.42 -15.76 -19.28
N ARG A 53 0.24 -15.04 -20.39
CA ARG A 53 0.97 -15.27 -21.65
C ARG A 53 2.24 -14.47 -21.81
N ALA A 54 2.35 -13.30 -21.17
CA ALA A 54 3.48 -12.40 -21.31
C ALA A 54 3.95 -11.79 -19.96
N PRO A 55 4.23 -12.60 -18.93
CA PRO A 55 4.55 -12.10 -17.58
C PRO A 55 5.78 -11.19 -17.55
N ARG A 56 6.72 -11.33 -18.50
CA ARG A 56 7.90 -10.46 -18.62
C ARG A 56 7.56 -9.03 -19.03
N SER A 57 6.41 -8.84 -19.68
CA SER A 57 5.89 -7.53 -20.10
C SER A 57 4.72 -7.07 -19.23
N ALA A 58 4.57 -7.64 -18.04
CA ALA A 58 3.48 -7.41 -17.10
C ALA A 58 3.99 -7.32 -15.64
N GLY A 59 5.21 -6.85 -15.42
CA GLY A 59 5.84 -6.85 -14.09
C GLY A 59 5.07 -6.04 -13.08
N HIS A 60 4.62 -4.85 -13.45
CA HIS A 60 3.81 -4.02 -12.57
C HIS A 60 2.41 -4.59 -12.37
N TRP A 61 1.78 -5.11 -13.41
CA TRP A 61 0.51 -5.84 -13.30
C TRP A 61 0.57 -7.01 -12.31
N LEU A 62 1.68 -7.78 -12.30
CA LEU A 62 1.86 -8.88 -11.36
C LEU A 62 1.96 -8.38 -9.91
N ALA A 63 2.66 -7.26 -9.68
CA ALA A 63 2.73 -6.64 -8.37
C ALA A 63 1.35 -6.15 -7.90
N VAL A 64 0.57 -5.53 -8.81
CA VAL A 64 -0.80 -5.07 -8.53
C VAL A 64 -1.73 -6.26 -8.26
N ALA A 65 -1.61 -7.35 -9.03
CA ALA A 65 -2.39 -8.56 -8.82
C ALA A 65 -2.05 -9.23 -7.47
N GLU A 66 -0.78 -9.28 -7.10
CA GLU A 66 -0.36 -9.79 -5.78
C GLU A 66 -0.97 -8.95 -4.65
N ALA A 67 -0.90 -7.62 -4.76
CA ALA A 67 -1.50 -6.72 -3.79
C ALA A 67 -3.05 -6.87 -3.72
N ALA A 68 -3.71 -7.11 -4.85
CA ALA A 68 -5.16 -7.34 -4.88
C ALA A 68 -5.56 -8.65 -4.16
N VAL A 69 -4.74 -9.69 -4.27
CA VAL A 69 -5.03 -11.01 -3.67
C VAL A 69 -4.66 -11.05 -2.18
N ARG A 70 -3.49 -10.53 -1.82
CA ARG A 70 -2.95 -10.61 -0.45
C ARG A 70 -3.31 -9.42 0.43
N GLY A 71 -3.83 -8.36 -0.14
CA GLY A 71 -3.92 -7.03 0.44
C GLY A 71 -2.59 -6.26 0.28
N PRO A 72 -2.64 -4.96 0.00
CA PRO A 72 -1.45 -4.12 -0.07
C PRO A 72 -0.77 -4.05 1.31
N LEU A 73 0.54 -3.85 1.29
CA LEU A 73 1.27 -3.49 2.50
C LEU A 73 0.84 -2.08 2.95
N GLN A 74 0.46 -1.96 4.21
CA GLN A 74 0.00 -0.71 4.81
C GLN A 74 0.90 -0.38 6.00
N ILE A 75 1.33 0.86 6.10
CA ILE A 75 2.12 1.38 7.21
C ILE A 75 1.37 2.61 7.74
N ALA A 76 0.65 2.44 8.85
CA ALA A 76 -0.07 3.53 9.51
C ALA A 76 0.75 4.00 10.71
N VAL A 77 1.16 5.27 10.71
CA VAL A 77 1.97 5.85 11.77
C VAL A 77 1.12 6.80 12.60
N ALA A 78 0.78 6.39 13.81
CA ALA A 78 0.13 7.26 14.79
C ALA A 78 1.15 8.26 15.33
N CYS A 79 1.02 9.53 14.94
CA CYS A 79 2.03 10.56 15.22
C CYS A 79 1.43 11.97 15.09
N ASP A 80 2.19 12.98 15.55
CA ASP A 80 1.99 14.33 15.07
C ASP A 80 2.53 14.45 13.64
N PRO A 81 1.68 14.71 12.64
CA PRO A 81 2.10 14.74 11.24
C PRO A 81 3.09 15.87 10.93
N SER A 82 3.20 16.89 11.79
CA SER A 82 4.07 18.04 11.60
C SER A 82 5.55 17.76 11.86
N GLY A 83 5.90 16.66 12.56
CA GLY A 83 7.29 16.45 12.97
C GLY A 83 7.71 15.02 13.29
N SER A 84 7.05 13.98 12.78
CA SER A 84 7.39 12.60 13.10
C SER A 84 8.61 12.06 12.35
N ALA A 85 9.67 11.73 13.10
CA ALA A 85 10.83 11.02 12.56
C ALA A 85 10.48 9.59 12.12
N LEU A 86 9.57 8.91 12.85
CA LEU A 86 9.12 7.56 12.52
C LEU A 86 8.36 7.55 11.19
N LEU A 87 7.47 8.53 10.94
CA LEU A 87 6.78 8.69 9.68
C LEU A 87 7.75 8.96 8.51
N ALA A 88 8.75 9.80 8.74
CA ALA A 88 9.79 10.05 7.75
C ALA A 88 10.59 8.77 7.41
N HIS A 89 10.87 7.93 8.42
CA HIS A 89 11.47 6.61 8.22
C HIS A 89 10.56 5.66 7.46
N ALA A 90 9.29 5.57 7.82
CA ALA A 90 8.31 4.74 7.14
C ALA A 90 8.26 5.07 5.63
N ARG A 91 8.21 6.36 5.29
CA ARG A 91 8.20 6.82 3.88
C ARG A 91 9.47 6.46 3.11
N ARG A 92 10.63 6.40 3.78
CA ARG A 92 11.90 6.02 3.13
C ARG A 92 12.06 4.52 2.97
N LEU A 93 11.56 3.73 3.92
CA LEU A 93 11.74 2.28 3.96
C LEU A 93 10.62 1.52 3.25
N ALA A 94 9.47 2.15 3.05
CA ALA A 94 8.33 1.54 2.39
C ALA A 94 8.71 1.06 0.98
N PRO A 95 8.45 -0.21 0.65
CA PRO A 95 8.63 -0.70 -0.71
C PRO A 95 7.62 -0.05 -1.66
N GLY A 96 7.89 -0.11 -2.97
CA GLY A 96 6.94 0.34 -3.97
C GLY A 96 5.58 -0.35 -3.81
N GLY A 97 4.48 0.39 -4.02
CA GLY A 97 3.11 -0.10 -3.84
C GLY A 97 2.61 -0.15 -2.38
N ALA A 98 3.47 0.14 -1.39
CA ALA A 98 3.02 0.24 0.00
C ALA A 98 2.24 1.54 0.24
N ILE A 99 1.19 1.45 1.05
CA ILE A 99 0.38 2.60 1.48
C ILE A 99 0.94 3.11 2.80
N VAL A 100 1.43 4.35 2.83
CA VAL A 100 1.96 4.98 4.04
C VAL A 100 1.09 6.17 4.42
N VAL A 101 0.50 6.13 5.61
CA VAL A 101 -0.25 7.23 6.19
C VAL A 101 0.35 7.62 7.54
N GLY A 102 0.22 8.88 7.93
CA GLY A 102 0.61 9.35 9.26
C GLY A 102 -0.34 10.43 9.74
N GLY A 103 -0.63 10.43 11.03
CA GLY A 103 -1.53 11.38 11.66
C GLY A 103 -1.95 10.96 13.05
N GLU A 104 -2.88 11.71 13.63
CA GLU A 104 -3.49 11.36 14.90
C GLU A 104 -4.40 10.13 14.75
N VAL A 105 -4.68 9.46 15.88
CA VAL A 105 -5.66 8.36 15.94
C VAL A 105 -6.98 8.81 15.31
N ASP A 106 -7.61 7.91 14.57
CA ASP A 106 -8.90 8.12 13.88
C ASP A 106 -8.91 9.23 12.81
N SER A 107 -7.76 9.83 12.46
CA SER A 107 -7.69 10.85 11.41
C SER A 107 -7.84 10.29 9.99
N SER A 108 -7.77 8.98 9.81
CA SER A 108 -8.00 8.28 8.55
C SER A 108 -8.47 6.85 8.78
N VAL A 109 -9.02 6.20 7.77
CA VAL A 109 -9.45 4.79 7.82
C VAL A 109 -8.33 3.88 8.34
N LEU A 110 -7.09 4.10 7.88
CA LEU A 110 -5.95 3.30 8.30
C LEU A 110 -5.41 3.64 9.70
N LEU A 111 -5.85 4.74 10.30
CA LEU A 111 -5.49 5.13 11.68
C LEU A 111 -6.64 4.87 12.68
N ALA A 112 -7.75 4.31 12.21
CA ALA A 112 -8.89 4.00 13.07
C ALA A 112 -8.46 3.01 14.18
N GLY A 113 -8.65 3.41 15.44
CA GLY A 113 -8.30 2.63 16.61
C GLY A 113 -6.79 2.37 16.81
N ARG A 114 -5.91 3.14 16.16
CA ARG A 114 -4.45 3.00 16.24
C ARG A 114 -3.82 4.20 16.95
N PRO A 115 -3.72 4.18 18.29
CA PRO A 115 -3.12 5.26 19.07
C PRO A 115 -1.59 5.21 19.05
N ARG A 116 -0.97 6.25 19.55
CA ARG A 116 0.42 6.23 20.00
C ARG A 116 0.59 5.22 21.15
N VAL A 117 1.79 4.68 21.31
CA VAL A 117 2.11 3.72 22.38
C VAL A 117 2.96 4.45 23.43
N ASP A 118 2.48 4.49 24.66
CA ASP A 118 3.15 5.16 25.81
C ASP A 118 3.61 6.61 25.49
N GLY A 119 2.81 7.33 24.70
CA GLY A 119 3.11 8.68 24.26
C GLY A 119 4.12 8.81 23.12
N ALA A 120 4.74 7.70 22.70
CA ALA A 120 5.62 7.66 21.54
C ALA A 120 4.85 7.44 20.24
N ASP A 121 5.37 7.95 19.12
CA ASP A 121 4.87 7.63 17.79
C ASP A 121 4.92 6.11 17.57
N ALA A 122 3.90 5.56 16.94
CA ALA A 122 3.78 4.12 16.73
C ALA A 122 3.42 3.78 15.28
N ALA A 123 4.17 2.90 14.66
CA ALA A 123 3.91 2.40 13.32
C ALA A 123 3.23 1.02 13.38
N TYR A 124 2.12 0.89 12.70
CA TYR A 124 1.33 -0.32 12.51
C TYR A 124 1.57 -0.83 11.09
N VAL A 125 2.24 -1.96 10.98
CA VAL A 125 2.51 -2.62 9.69
C VAL A 125 1.45 -3.68 9.48
N CYS A 126 0.67 -3.55 8.40
CA CYS A 126 -0.45 -4.43 8.12
C CYS A 126 -0.40 -4.94 6.68
N ARG A 127 -0.94 -6.13 6.47
CA ARG A 127 -1.21 -6.66 5.13
C ARG A 127 -2.65 -7.16 5.09
N GLY A 128 -3.46 -6.51 4.28
CA GLY A 128 -4.91 -6.74 4.29
C GLY A 128 -5.51 -6.42 5.66
N GLN A 129 -6.14 -7.40 6.30
CA GLN A 129 -6.77 -7.27 7.62
C GLN A 129 -5.86 -7.69 8.79
N VAL A 130 -4.64 -8.14 8.51
CA VAL A 130 -3.71 -8.63 9.54
C VAL A 130 -2.63 -7.59 9.79
N CYS A 131 -2.45 -7.20 11.05
CA CYS A 131 -1.43 -6.27 11.49
C CYS A 131 -0.48 -6.94 12.48
N ASP A 132 0.80 -6.58 12.40
CA ASP A 132 1.77 -6.88 13.44
C ASP A 132 1.55 -6.01 14.68
N LEU A 133 2.22 -6.35 15.78
CA LEU A 133 2.27 -5.46 16.95
C LEU A 133 2.89 -4.10 16.55
N PRO A 134 2.39 -3.00 17.12
CA PRO A 134 2.94 -1.68 16.81
C PRO A 134 4.41 -1.57 17.23
N VAL A 135 5.20 -0.88 16.42
CA VAL A 135 6.61 -0.61 16.68
C VAL A 135 6.84 0.89 16.85
N THR A 136 7.76 1.28 17.72
CA THR A 136 7.97 2.69 18.07
C THR A 136 9.33 3.23 17.64
N THR A 137 10.20 2.37 17.12
CA THR A 137 11.54 2.76 16.67
C THR A 137 11.76 2.48 15.18
N ALA A 138 12.69 3.23 14.58
CA ALA A 138 13.09 3.03 13.19
C ALA A 138 13.71 1.64 12.95
N ALA A 139 14.43 1.09 13.93
CA ALA A 139 15.05 -0.23 13.82
C ALA A 139 14.01 -1.35 13.82
N GLU A 140 13.03 -1.28 14.71
CA GLU A 140 11.91 -2.22 14.76
C GLU A 140 11.07 -2.15 13.47
N LEU A 141 10.82 -0.92 12.97
CA LEU A 141 10.10 -0.74 11.71
C LEU A 141 10.87 -1.36 10.53
N ALA A 142 12.18 -1.18 10.46
CA ALA A 142 13.00 -1.80 9.43
C ALA A 142 12.93 -3.34 9.50
N ALA A 143 12.99 -3.90 10.72
CA ALA A 143 12.83 -5.34 10.94
C ALA A 143 11.45 -5.85 10.53
N ALA A 144 10.37 -5.14 10.90
CA ALA A 144 8.99 -5.49 10.52
C ALA A 144 8.77 -5.45 9.00
N LEU A 145 9.50 -4.59 8.29
CA LEU A 145 9.47 -4.51 6.83
C LEU A 145 10.43 -5.49 6.13
N GLY A 146 11.21 -6.28 6.88
CA GLY A 146 12.21 -7.20 6.33
C GLY A 146 13.40 -6.48 5.68
N VAL A 147 13.63 -5.22 6.03
CA VAL A 147 14.74 -4.42 5.52
C VAL A 147 15.92 -4.57 6.47
N SER A 148 16.98 -5.29 6.04
CA SER A 148 18.21 -5.36 6.82
C SER A 148 18.87 -3.99 6.87
N SER A 149 19.13 -3.45 8.08
CA SER A 149 20.01 -2.29 8.25
C SER A 149 21.42 -2.67 7.76
N ARG A 150 21.84 -2.10 6.65
CA ARG A 150 23.25 -2.11 6.23
C ARG A 150 24.03 -1.05 6.98
#